data_3c92bb12c20db670d2a71b261ca76e8a
#
_entry.id   3c92bb12c20db670d2a71b261ca76e8a
#
_cell.length_a   1.000
_cell.length_b   1.000
_cell.length_c   1.000
_cell.angle_alpha   90.00
_cell.angle_beta   90.00
_cell.angle_gamma   90.00
#
_symmetry.space_group_name_H-M   'P 1'
#
loop_
_entity.id
_entity.type
_entity.pdbx_description
1 polymer ?
#
loop_
_entity_poly.entity_id
_entity_poly.type
_entity_poly.pdbx_seq_one_letter_code
_entity_poly.pdbx_strand_id
1 'polypeptide(L)'
;MLLVAEYRITIKPSAVKEIDRLPLATATRVATRIKALAESPRPAGVKKLEGDPARWRIRVSDWRIIFTIDDEQHVVDVLYVRHRSKAYD
;
A
#
# COMPACT_ATOMS: atom_id res chain seq x y z
N MET A 1 -2.47 -28.38 -12.15
CA MET A 1 -3.05 -27.11 -11.76
C MET A 1 -1.98 -26.15 -11.25
N LEU A 2 -2.02 -24.95 -11.71
CA LEU A 2 -1.08 -23.92 -11.29
C LEU A 2 -1.66 -23.16 -10.09
N LEU A 3 -0.89 -23.13 -9.00
CA LEU A 3 -1.25 -22.34 -7.84
C LEU A 3 -0.44 -21.06 -7.86
N VAL A 4 -1.12 -19.94 -7.83
CA VAL A 4 -0.47 -18.64 -7.72
C VAL A 4 -0.54 -18.23 -6.26
N ALA A 5 0.64 -18.04 -5.65
CA ALA A 5 0.70 -17.58 -4.28
C ALA A 5 0.33 -16.09 -4.25
N GLU A 6 -0.73 -15.77 -3.56
CA GLU A 6 -1.11 -14.39 -3.34
C GLU A 6 -0.60 -13.93 -1.97
N TYR A 7 -0.31 -12.64 -1.88
CA TYR A 7 0.04 -12.03 -0.61
C TYR A 7 -1.23 -11.69 0.15
N ARG A 8 -1.19 -11.93 1.45
CA ARG A 8 -2.26 -11.48 2.34
C ARG A 8 -2.05 -10.01 2.63
N ILE A 9 -3.14 -9.25 2.60
CA ILE A 9 -3.10 -7.82 2.88
C ILE A 9 -3.55 -7.58 4.32
N THR A 10 -2.73 -6.86 5.07
CA THR A 10 -3.10 -6.34 6.39
C THR A 10 -3.04 -4.83 6.33
N ILE A 11 -3.88 -4.15 7.10
CA ILE A 11 -3.93 -2.70 7.11
C ILE A 11 -3.90 -2.25 8.57
N LYS A 12 -2.92 -1.41 8.92
CA LYS A 12 -2.83 -0.89 10.27
C LYS A 12 -4.08 -0.07 10.61
N PRO A 13 -4.53 -0.09 11.88
CA PRO A 13 -5.70 0.69 12.28
C PRO A 13 -5.59 2.17 11.94
N SER A 14 -4.39 2.75 12.05
CA SER A 14 -4.19 4.15 11.67
C SER A 14 -4.42 4.38 10.17
N ALA A 15 -4.02 3.42 9.34
CA ALA A 15 -4.24 3.51 7.90
C ALA A 15 -5.72 3.38 7.56
N VAL A 16 -6.45 2.51 8.26
CA VAL A 16 -7.91 2.39 8.09
C VAL A 16 -8.58 3.73 8.37
N LYS A 17 -8.19 4.40 9.45
CA LYS A 17 -8.75 5.71 9.80
C LYS A 17 -8.42 6.75 8.75
N GLU A 18 -7.21 6.72 8.20
CA GLU A 18 -6.82 7.66 7.15
C GLU A 18 -7.66 7.45 5.89
N ILE A 19 -7.88 6.19 5.50
CA ILE A 19 -8.71 5.86 4.35
C ILE A 19 -10.14 6.33 4.55
N ASP A 20 -10.69 6.13 5.76
CA ASP A 20 -12.06 6.52 6.09
C ASP A 20 -12.31 8.03 5.98
N ARG A 21 -11.25 8.82 6.06
CA ARG A 21 -11.34 10.28 5.96
C ARG A 21 -11.21 10.79 4.54
N LEU A 22 -10.91 9.93 3.58
CA LEU A 22 -10.76 10.33 2.18
C LEU A 22 -12.13 10.55 1.54
N PRO A 23 -12.20 11.43 0.53
CA PRO A 23 -13.39 11.48 -0.32
C PRO A 23 -13.67 10.10 -0.91
N LEU A 24 -14.93 9.75 -1.06
CA LEU A 24 -15.32 8.40 -1.46
C LEU A 24 -14.60 7.92 -2.74
N ALA A 25 -14.54 8.76 -3.75
CA ALA A 25 -13.87 8.38 -5.01
C ALA A 25 -12.40 8.05 -4.80
N THR A 26 -11.70 8.85 -3.97
CA THR A 26 -10.29 8.62 -3.65
C THR A 26 -10.13 7.35 -2.83
N ALA A 27 -10.98 7.16 -1.83
CA ALA A 27 -10.95 5.96 -0.97
C ALA A 27 -11.13 4.69 -1.82
N THR A 28 -12.03 4.72 -2.79
CA THR A 28 -12.27 3.59 -3.68
C THR A 28 -11.03 3.28 -4.52
N ARG A 29 -10.36 4.30 -5.05
CA ARG A 29 -9.14 4.12 -5.83
C ARG A 29 -8.01 3.59 -4.97
N VAL A 30 -7.87 4.10 -3.76
CA VAL A 30 -6.85 3.62 -2.80
C VAL A 30 -7.12 2.15 -2.48
N ALA A 31 -8.35 1.79 -2.15
CA ALA A 31 -8.70 0.41 -1.84
C ALA A 31 -8.40 -0.53 -3.00
N THR A 32 -8.72 -0.13 -4.23
CA THR A 32 -8.44 -0.92 -5.43
C THR A 32 -6.93 -1.16 -5.59
N ARG A 33 -6.12 -0.12 -5.38
CA ARG A 33 -4.67 -0.25 -5.50
C ARG A 33 -4.10 -1.14 -4.39
N ILE A 34 -4.63 -1.05 -3.18
CA ILE A 34 -4.21 -1.92 -2.08
C ILE A 34 -4.54 -3.38 -2.41
N LYS A 35 -5.74 -3.67 -2.89
CA LYS A 35 -6.13 -5.03 -3.24
C LYS A 35 -5.22 -5.62 -4.32
N ALA A 36 -4.82 -4.79 -5.28
CA ALA A 36 -3.94 -5.24 -6.36
C ALA A 36 -2.56 -5.67 -5.86
N LEU A 37 -2.13 -5.21 -4.68
CA LEU A 37 -0.86 -5.61 -4.09
C LEU A 37 -0.84 -7.09 -3.72
N ALA A 38 -2.00 -7.72 -3.55
CA ALA A 38 -2.07 -9.15 -3.24
C ALA A 38 -1.47 -9.99 -4.36
N GLU A 39 -1.70 -9.59 -5.61
CA GLU A 39 -1.15 -10.30 -6.77
C GLU A 39 0.22 -9.80 -7.16
N SER A 40 0.47 -8.52 -7.00
CA SER A 40 1.70 -7.87 -7.42
C SER A 40 2.13 -6.85 -6.39
N PRO A 41 2.90 -7.26 -5.37
CA PRO A 41 3.31 -6.34 -4.29
C PRO A 41 4.31 -5.27 -4.75
N ARG A 42 4.94 -5.46 -5.89
CA ARG A 42 5.85 -4.48 -6.47
C ARG A 42 5.38 -4.07 -7.87
N PRO A 43 4.22 -3.38 -7.95
CA PRO A 43 3.67 -2.99 -9.26
C PRO A 43 4.50 -1.87 -9.90
N ALA A 44 4.19 -1.57 -11.16
CA ALA A 44 4.81 -0.43 -11.84
C ALA A 44 4.58 0.84 -11.02
N GLY A 45 5.62 1.65 -10.90
CA GLY A 45 5.56 2.91 -10.14
C GLY A 45 5.84 2.78 -8.65
N VAL A 46 6.03 1.54 -8.15
CA VAL A 46 6.43 1.36 -6.75
C VAL A 46 7.86 1.83 -6.55
N LYS A 47 8.12 2.42 -5.39
CA LYS A 47 9.47 2.87 -5.01
C LYS A 47 9.74 2.55 -3.56
N LYS A 48 11.00 2.25 -3.25
CA LYS A 48 11.44 2.15 -1.86
C LYS A 48 11.56 3.54 -1.26
N LEU A 49 11.25 3.66 0.02
CA LEU A 49 11.48 4.92 0.72
C LEU A 49 12.98 5.07 1.01
N GLU A 50 13.49 6.30 0.84
CA GLU A 50 14.85 6.60 1.23
C GLU A 50 14.97 6.51 2.75
N GLY A 51 16.10 5.96 3.20
CA GLY A 51 16.37 5.82 4.63
C GLY A 51 15.63 4.69 5.32
N ASP A 52 14.74 4.00 4.63
CA ASP A 52 14.03 2.85 5.21
C ASP A 52 13.82 1.80 4.12
N PRO A 53 14.76 0.86 3.97
CA PRO A 53 14.71 -0.16 2.92
C PRO A 53 13.55 -1.15 3.07
N ALA A 54 12.90 -1.18 4.24
CA ALA A 54 11.77 -2.08 4.46
C ALA A 54 10.45 -1.51 3.94
N ARG A 55 10.41 -0.23 3.64
CA ARG A 55 9.17 0.44 3.25
C ARG A 55 9.12 0.76 1.78
N TRP A 56 7.93 0.59 1.23
CA TRP A 56 7.62 0.85 -0.17
C TRP A 56 6.49 1.86 -0.27
N ARG A 57 6.42 2.53 -1.40
CA ARG A 57 5.42 3.54 -1.67
C ARG A 57 4.80 3.35 -3.04
N ILE A 58 3.48 3.50 -3.12
CA ILE A 58 2.79 3.71 -4.40
C ILE A 58 1.96 4.98 -4.30
N ARG A 59 1.78 5.64 -5.45
CA ARG A 59 1.01 6.87 -5.54
C ARG A 59 -0.37 6.60 -6.09
N VAL A 60 -1.36 7.29 -5.51
CA VAL A 60 -2.73 7.32 -6.02
C VAL A 60 -3.15 8.78 -6.01
N SER A 61 -3.10 9.45 -7.17
CA SER A 61 -3.26 10.90 -7.26
C SER A 61 -2.26 11.61 -6.35
N ASP A 62 -2.73 12.48 -5.45
CA ASP A 62 -1.89 13.19 -4.49
C ASP A 62 -1.65 12.42 -3.20
N TRP A 63 -2.07 11.16 -3.16
CA TRP A 63 -1.95 10.33 -1.98
C TRP A 63 -0.87 9.29 -2.15
N ARG A 64 -0.28 8.88 -1.03
CA ARG A 64 0.74 7.84 -1.01
C ARG A 64 0.33 6.74 -0.07
N ILE A 65 0.44 5.51 -0.55
CA ILE A 65 0.22 4.32 0.25
C ILE A 65 1.59 3.78 0.62
N ILE A 66 1.87 3.69 1.91
CA ILE A 66 3.15 3.19 2.42
C ILE A 66 2.91 1.81 3.02
N PHE A 67 3.73 0.86 2.61
CA PHE A 67 3.55 -0.53 3.03
C PHE A 67 4.88 -1.26 3.12
N THR A 68 4.86 -2.39 3.82
CA THR A 68 5.98 -3.32 3.87
C THR A 68 5.59 -4.62 3.18
N ILE A 69 6.59 -5.34 2.71
CA ILE A 69 6.40 -6.62 2.03
C ILE A 69 7.22 -7.67 2.76
N ASP A 70 6.56 -8.72 3.20
CA ASP A 70 7.21 -9.89 3.77
C ASP A 70 7.08 -11.03 2.76
N ASP A 71 8.15 -11.29 2.02
CA ASP A 71 8.15 -12.30 0.96
C ASP A 71 8.13 -13.73 1.52
N GLU A 72 8.63 -13.94 2.73
CA GLU A 72 8.62 -15.25 3.35
C GLU A 72 7.22 -15.64 3.80
N GLN A 73 6.53 -14.71 4.45
CA GLN A 73 5.17 -14.94 4.96
C GLN A 73 4.09 -14.63 3.92
N HIS A 74 4.46 -14.02 2.80
CA HIS A 74 3.53 -13.54 1.78
C HIS A 74 2.50 -12.58 2.38
N VAL A 75 3.00 -11.53 3.04
CA VAL A 75 2.16 -10.50 3.66
C VAL A 75 2.57 -9.13 3.18
N VAL A 76 1.58 -8.34 2.80
CA VAL A 76 1.75 -6.90 2.56
C VAL A 76 1.01 -6.20 3.69
N ASP A 77 1.73 -5.39 4.46
CA ASP A 77 1.16 -4.63 5.57
C ASP A 77 1.12 -3.15 5.22
N VAL A 78 -0.08 -2.61 5.09
CA VAL A 78 -0.28 -1.20 4.79
C VAL A 78 -0.15 -0.41 6.09
N LEU A 79 0.84 0.47 6.16
CA LEU A 79 1.19 1.21 7.36
C LEU A 79 0.41 2.51 7.47
N TYR A 80 0.36 3.29 6.39
CA TYR A 80 -0.40 4.53 6.36
C TYR A 80 -0.70 4.98 4.94
N VAL A 81 -1.71 5.85 4.83
CA VAL A 81 -2.12 6.48 3.57
C VAL A 81 -2.16 7.97 3.85
N ARG A 82 -1.33 8.75 3.18
CA ARG A 82 -1.19 10.17 3.46
C ARG A 82 -1.13 10.99 2.21
N HIS A 83 -1.58 12.24 2.34
CA HIS A 83 -1.42 13.21 1.29
C HIS A 83 0.07 13.48 1.06
N ARG A 84 0.45 13.76 -0.18
CA ARG A 84 1.86 13.96 -0.57
C ARG A 84 2.57 15.01 0.29
N SER A 85 1.84 16.00 0.79
CA SER A 85 2.41 17.06 1.62
C SER A 85 2.86 16.58 3.00
N LYS A 86 2.41 15.40 3.43
CA LYS A 86 2.69 14.83 4.75
C LYS A 86 3.44 13.51 4.70
N ALA A 87 3.64 12.94 3.50
CA ALA A 87 4.34 11.69 3.35
C ALA A 87 5.80 11.95 3.05
N TYR A 88 6.67 11.14 3.62
CA TYR A 88 8.10 11.19 3.35
C TYR A 88 8.43 10.13 2.32
N ASP A 89 9.09 10.54 1.30
CA ASP A 89 9.57 9.64 0.26
C ASP A 89 11.06 9.41 0.39
#